data_4bbeea2e96c2562cfeec5be6bd38cef2
#
_entry.id   4bbeea2e96c2562cfeec5be6bd38cef2
#
_cell.length_a   1.000
_cell.length_b   1.000
_cell.length_c   1.000
_cell.angle_alpha   90.00
_cell.angle_beta   90.00
_cell.angle_gamma   90.00
#
_symmetry.space_group_name_H-M   'P 1'
#
loop_
_entity.id
_entity.type
_entity.pdbx_description
1 polymer ?
#
loop_
_entity_poly.entity_id
_entity_poly.type
_entity_poly.pdbx_seq_one_letter_code
_entity_poly.pdbx_strand_id
1 'polypeptide(L)'
;MLFRSTSITRDRRSRGLRVADFEYIQLTVAEAAAQVETAVLMVENTIERNVALMASGQPVEAEHLAWTRRNSAYAAKLAHSAVKAIFDVAGGTAIYDTNPLQEIFRDSTAGASHLSLTWQRAAPPYGQLKLGQTVDYDAI
;
A
#
# COMPACT_ATOMS: atom_id res chain seq x y z
N MET A 1 -0.06 11.09 -7.27
CA MET A 1 1.27 10.89 -6.65
C MET A 1 2.18 10.03 -7.54
N LEU A 2 1.75 8.88 -8.02
CA LEU A 2 2.49 8.01 -8.96
C LEU A 2 2.96 8.73 -10.23
N PHE A 3 2.17 9.65 -10.78
CA PHE A 3 2.51 10.40 -12.00
C PHE A 3 3.73 11.33 -11.86
N ARG A 4 4.07 11.80 -10.64
CA ARG A 4 5.29 12.60 -10.43
C ARG A 4 6.55 11.74 -10.44
N SER A 5 6.50 10.52 -9.91
CA SER A 5 7.64 9.60 -9.91
C SER A 5 7.92 9.02 -11.30
N THR A 6 6.90 8.81 -12.14
CA THR A 6 7.10 8.33 -13.52
C THR A 6 7.73 9.39 -14.42
N SER A 7 7.53 10.70 -14.16
CA SER A 7 8.19 11.76 -14.94
C SER A 7 9.72 11.75 -14.78
N ILE A 8 10.23 11.38 -13.61
CA ILE A 8 11.68 11.30 -13.33
C ILE A 8 12.36 10.19 -14.16
N THR A 9 11.64 9.10 -14.44
CA THR A 9 12.18 7.97 -15.20
C THR A 9 11.99 8.13 -16.71
N ARG A 10 11.03 8.96 -17.13
CA ARG A 10 10.61 9.11 -18.53
C ARG A 10 11.72 9.60 -19.46
N ASP A 11 12.49 10.59 -19.01
CA ASP A 11 13.53 11.25 -19.84
C ASP A 11 14.94 10.75 -19.55
N ARG A 12 15.09 9.86 -18.56
CA ARG A 12 16.36 9.28 -18.17
C ARG A 12 16.92 8.38 -19.30
N ARG A 13 18.23 8.50 -19.54
CA ARG A 13 18.95 7.64 -20.48
C ARG A 13 19.99 6.78 -19.76
N SER A 14 20.14 5.55 -20.20
CA SER A 14 21.19 4.63 -19.79
C SER A 14 21.84 4.06 -21.05
N ARG A 15 23.17 4.23 -21.19
CA ARG A 15 23.93 3.80 -22.37
C ARG A 15 23.33 4.28 -23.70
N GLY A 16 22.79 5.50 -23.74
CA GLY A 16 22.17 6.10 -24.91
C GLY A 16 20.71 5.73 -25.16
N LEU A 17 20.17 4.73 -24.46
CA LEU A 17 18.77 4.31 -24.57
C LEU A 17 17.92 4.99 -23.51
N ARG A 18 16.64 5.26 -23.82
CA ARG A 18 15.68 5.77 -22.85
C ARG A 18 15.32 4.65 -21.86
N VAL A 19 15.39 4.93 -20.57
CA VAL A 19 15.06 3.95 -19.54
C VAL A 19 13.59 3.51 -19.63
N ALA A 20 12.71 4.43 -20.02
CA ALA A 20 11.29 4.15 -20.21
C ALA A 20 10.98 3.13 -21.35
N ASP A 21 11.94 2.88 -22.24
CA ASP A 21 11.76 1.93 -23.35
C ASP A 21 12.08 0.48 -22.94
N PHE A 22 12.61 0.26 -21.74
CA PHE A 22 12.85 -1.10 -21.24
C PHE A 22 11.56 -1.73 -20.71
N GLU A 23 11.27 -2.94 -21.19
CA GLU A 23 10.06 -3.70 -20.84
C GLU A 23 9.89 -3.87 -19.32
N TYR A 24 10.97 -4.20 -18.60
CA TYR A 24 10.92 -4.37 -17.14
C TYR A 24 10.50 -3.08 -16.40
N ILE A 25 10.85 -1.90 -16.93
CA ILE A 25 10.40 -0.61 -16.37
C ILE A 25 8.89 -0.44 -16.62
N GLN A 26 8.43 -0.77 -17.82
CA GLN A 26 7.02 -0.65 -18.20
C GLN A 26 6.16 -1.59 -17.35
N LEU A 27 6.59 -2.83 -17.15
CA LEU A 27 5.93 -3.81 -16.28
C LEU A 27 5.88 -3.32 -14.84
N THR A 28 7.01 -2.81 -14.30
CA THR A 28 7.06 -2.28 -12.93
C THR A 28 6.09 -1.12 -12.74
N VAL A 29 6.03 -0.19 -13.69
CA VAL A 29 5.11 0.97 -13.63
C VAL A 29 3.65 0.51 -13.69
N ALA A 30 3.33 -0.44 -14.57
CA ALA A 30 1.98 -0.98 -14.70
C ALA A 30 1.53 -1.71 -13.41
N GLU A 31 2.39 -2.55 -12.84
CA GLU A 31 2.11 -3.25 -11.60
C GLU A 31 1.95 -2.29 -10.42
N ALA A 32 2.85 -1.31 -10.28
CA ALA A 32 2.76 -0.29 -9.23
C ALA A 32 1.47 0.53 -9.34
N ALA A 33 1.02 0.87 -10.56
CA ALA A 33 -0.24 1.56 -10.78
C ALA A 33 -1.43 0.71 -10.31
N ALA A 34 -1.47 -0.56 -10.71
CA ALA A 34 -2.53 -1.49 -10.30
C ALA A 34 -2.57 -1.71 -8.78
N GLN A 35 -1.41 -1.80 -8.12
CA GLN A 35 -1.31 -1.92 -6.66
C GLN A 35 -1.90 -0.70 -5.95
N VAL A 36 -1.61 0.52 -6.43
CA VAL A 36 -2.14 1.76 -5.83
C VAL A 36 -3.64 1.88 -6.06
N GLU A 37 -4.13 1.61 -7.27
CA GLU A 37 -5.56 1.63 -7.57
C GLU A 37 -6.33 0.61 -6.70
N THR A 38 -5.80 -0.59 -6.54
CA THR A 38 -6.36 -1.62 -5.65
C THR A 38 -6.38 -1.15 -4.20
N ALA A 39 -5.30 -0.53 -3.72
CA ALA A 39 -5.23 0.01 -2.36
C ALA A 39 -6.29 1.09 -2.12
N VAL A 40 -6.47 2.01 -3.07
CA VAL A 40 -7.49 3.08 -2.99
C VAL A 40 -8.89 2.47 -2.93
N LEU A 41 -9.24 1.59 -3.86
CA LEU A 41 -10.56 0.92 -3.87
C LEU A 41 -10.83 0.15 -2.57
N MET A 42 -9.81 -0.50 -2.01
CA MET A 42 -9.94 -1.21 -0.74
C MET A 42 -10.21 -0.27 0.43
N VAL A 43 -9.53 0.88 0.48
CA VAL A 43 -9.75 1.90 1.52
C VAL A 43 -11.13 2.52 1.38
N GLU A 44 -11.54 2.92 0.18
CA GLU A 44 -12.86 3.49 -0.10
C GLU A 44 -13.98 2.53 0.32
N ASN A 45 -13.93 1.28 -0.13
CA ASN A 45 -14.91 0.26 0.27
C ASN A 45 -14.93 0.04 1.78
N THR A 46 -13.76 0.09 2.44
CA THR A 46 -13.68 -0.07 3.90
C THR A 46 -14.34 1.11 4.62
N ILE A 47 -14.10 2.33 4.16
CA ILE A 47 -14.73 3.55 4.71
C ILE A 47 -16.24 3.50 4.51
N GLU A 48 -16.72 3.22 3.31
CA GLU A 48 -18.14 3.15 2.98
C GLU A 48 -18.89 2.15 3.90
N ARG A 49 -18.32 0.95 4.09
CA ARG A 49 -18.91 -0.07 4.95
C ARG A 49 -18.90 0.33 6.43
N ASN A 50 -17.84 0.96 6.90
CA ASN A 50 -17.77 1.46 8.27
C ASN A 50 -18.80 2.56 8.52
N VAL A 51 -18.94 3.51 7.59
CA VAL A 51 -19.95 4.57 7.66
C VAL A 51 -21.36 4.00 7.66
N ALA A 52 -21.64 3.04 6.78
CA ALA A 52 -22.94 2.38 6.71
C ALA A 52 -23.28 1.62 8.03
N LEU A 53 -22.30 0.92 8.61
CA LEU A 53 -22.48 0.23 9.88
C LEU A 53 -22.76 1.22 11.01
N MET A 54 -22.01 2.31 11.10
CA MET A 54 -22.24 3.36 12.11
C MET A 54 -23.65 3.98 11.97
N ALA A 55 -24.07 4.27 10.74
CA ALA A 55 -25.39 4.82 10.46
C ALA A 55 -26.55 3.85 10.82
N SER A 56 -26.30 2.55 10.77
CA SER A 56 -27.31 1.54 11.10
C SER A 56 -27.58 1.38 12.60
N GLY A 57 -26.68 1.89 13.47
CA GLY A 57 -26.74 1.68 14.91
C GLY A 57 -26.52 0.23 15.38
N GLN A 58 -26.12 -0.65 14.46
CA GLN A 58 -25.82 -2.04 14.78
C GLN A 58 -24.50 -2.16 15.55
N PRO A 59 -24.35 -3.15 16.45
CA PRO A 59 -23.08 -3.39 17.12
C PRO A 59 -21.98 -3.76 16.12
N VAL A 60 -20.77 -3.36 16.44
CA VAL A 60 -19.58 -3.70 15.64
C VAL A 60 -19.12 -5.10 16.00
N GLU A 61 -19.35 -6.04 15.12
CA GLU A 61 -18.95 -7.43 15.32
C GLU A 61 -17.44 -7.61 15.17
N ALA A 62 -16.88 -8.61 15.87
CA ALA A 62 -15.48 -8.95 15.85
C ALA A 62 -14.94 -9.19 14.43
N GLU A 63 -15.74 -9.86 13.60
CA GLU A 63 -15.37 -10.10 12.20
C GLU A 63 -15.25 -8.82 11.38
N HIS A 64 -16.10 -7.82 11.62
CA HIS A 64 -16.03 -6.53 10.94
C HIS A 64 -14.78 -5.75 11.35
N LEU A 65 -14.42 -5.76 12.63
CA LEU A 65 -13.18 -5.15 13.12
C LEU A 65 -11.96 -5.81 12.47
N ALA A 66 -11.88 -7.13 12.47
CA ALA A 66 -10.80 -7.88 11.87
C ALA A 66 -10.68 -7.63 10.37
N TRP A 67 -11.83 -7.57 9.67
CA TRP A 67 -11.89 -7.25 8.25
C TRP A 67 -11.38 -5.83 7.97
N THR A 68 -11.78 -4.84 8.76
CA THR A 68 -11.34 -3.44 8.63
C THR A 68 -9.83 -3.33 8.83
N ARG A 69 -9.29 -3.94 9.88
CA ARG A 69 -7.85 -3.91 10.19
C ARG A 69 -7.01 -4.59 9.10
N ARG A 70 -7.44 -5.78 8.66
CA ARG A 70 -6.80 -6.49 7.56
C ARG A 70 -6.75 -5.64 6.30
N ASN A 71 -7.86 -5.02 5.92
CA ASN A 71 -7.94 -4.20 4.71
C ASN A 71 -7.01 -2.98 4.79
N SER A 72 -7.01 -2.26 5.91
CA SER A 72 -6.14 -1.10 6.12
C SER A 72 -4.66 -1.48 6.02
N ALA A 73 -4.27 -2.59 6.64
CA ALA A 73 -2.89 -3.08 6.58
C ALA A 73 -2.50 -3.58 5.18
N TYR A 74 -3.43 -4.23 4.47
CA TYR A 74 -3.13 -4.70 3.12
C TYR A 74 -3.03 -3.56 2.12
N ALA A 75 -3.88 -2.54 2.23
CA ALA A 75 -3.78 -1.33 1.42
C ALA A 75 -2.44 -0.60 1.64
N ALA A 76 -2.02 -0.46 2.91
CA ALA A 76 -0.71 0.11 3.23
C ALA A 76 0.45 -0.72 2.64
N LYS A 77 0.36 -2.06 2.72
CA LYS A 77 1.33 -2.97 2.11
C LYS A 77 1.41 -2.80 0.60
N LEU A 78 0.28 -2.73 -0.10
CA LEU A 78 0.23 -2.51 -1.55
C LEU A 78 0.84 -1.16 -1.94
N ALA A 79 0.44 -0.09 -1.24
CA ALA A 79 0.96 1.25 -1.50
C ALA A 79 2.49 1.33 -1.30
N HIS A 80 3.00 0.75 -0.21
CA HIS A 80 4.44 0.70 0.04
C HIS A 80 5.17 -0.15 -1.01
N SER A 81 4.63 -1.31 -1.39
CA SER A 81 5.21 -2.16 -2.44
C SER A 81 5.32 -1.43 -3.77
N ALA A 82 4.29 -0.67 -4.16
CA ALA A 82 4.30 0.14 -5.37
C ALA A 82 5.39 1.23 -5.33
N VAL A 83 5.48 1.95 -4.21
CA VAL A 83 6.52 2.99 -4.02
C VAL A 83 7.91 2.38 -4.08
N LYS A 84 8.11 1.25 -3.38
CA LYS A 84 9.40 0.54 -3.38
C LYS A 84 9.79 0.08 -4.78
N ALA A 85 8.89 -0.51 -5.53
CA ALA A 85 9.15 -0.99 -6.88
C ALA A 85 9.59 0.17 -7.81
N ILE A 86 8.93 1.32 -7.74
CA ILE A 86 9.30 2.51 -8.50
C ILE A 86 10.66 3.07 -8.03
N PHE A 87 10.92 3.07 -6.71
CA PHE A 87 12.19 3.52 -6.16
C PHE A 87 13.36 2.66 -6.66
N ASP A 88 13.20 1.34 -6.66
CA ASP A 88 14.23 0.39 -7.11
C ASP A 88 14.61 0.61 -8.59
N VAL A 89 13.66 0.94 -9.45
CA VAL A 89 13.92 1.17 -10.88
C VAL A 89 14.30 2.62 -11.21
N ALA A 90 14.12 3.56 -10.30
CA ALA A 90 14.50 4.96 -10.51
C ALA A 90 16.02 5.19 -10.52
N GLY A 91 16.81 4.21 -10.02
CA GLY A 91 18.27 4.22 -10.02
C GLY A 91 18.88 5.07 -8.91
N GLY A 92 20.21 5.09 -8.85
CA GLY A 92 20.98 5.63 -7.72
C GLY A 92 20.72 7.10 -7.35
N THR A 93 20.22 7.92 -8.26
CA THR A 93 19.84 9.32 -7.97
C THR A 93 18.55 9.45 -7.17
N ALA A 94 17.77 8.38 -7.04
CA ALA A 94 16.54 8.37 -6.25
C ALA A 94 16.80 8.59 -4.75
N ILE A 95 18.01 8.30 -4.27
CA ILE A 95 18.39 8.44 -2.85
C ILE A 95 18.73 9.87 -2.43
N TYR A 96 18.97 10.78 -3.38
CA TYR A 96 19.36 12.15 -3.04
C TYR A 96 18.17 12.94 -2.46
N ASP A 97 18.44 13.77 -1.46
CA ASP A 97 17.43 14.60 -0.78
C ASP A 97 16.69 15.57 -1.71
N THR A 98 17.34 15.94 -2.83
CA THR A 98 16.71 16.76 -3.88
C THR A 98 15.72 15.99 -4.74
N ASN A 99 15.65 14.66 -4.61
CA ASN A 99 14.73 13.82 -5.37
C ASN A 99 13.46 13.55 -4.55
N PRO A 100 12.28 14.01 -4.98
CA PRO A 100 11.03 13.82 -4.22
C PRO A 100 10.66 12.34 -4.00
N LEU A 101 11.22 11.43 -4.78
CA LEU A 101 10.96 10.00 -4.62
C LEU A 101 11.58 9.44 -3.33
N GLN A 102 12.71 9.99 -2.88
CA GLN A 102 13.35 9.63 -1.61
C GLN A 102 12.42 9.91 -0.41
N GLU A 103 11.82 11.10 -0.39
CA GLU A 103 10.86 11.47 0.66
C GLU A 103 9.65 10.54 0.66
N ILE A 104 9.06 10.30 -0.52
CA ILE A 104 7.91 9.40 -0.68
C ILE A 104 8.25 7.98 -0.22
N PHE A 105 9.44 7.48 -0.55
CA PHE A 105 9.88 6.14 -0.14
C PHE A 105 10.04 6.04 1.38
N ARG A 106 10.69 7.02 2.00
CA ARG A 106 10.87 7.08 3.45
C ARG A 106 9.52 7.15 4.17
N ASP A 107 8.62 8.02 3.72
CA ASP A 107 7.32 8.22 4.35
C ASP A 107 6.43 6.99 4.20
N SER A 108 6.43 6.35 3.02
CA SER A 108 5.70 5.10 2.81
C SER A 108 6.25 3.96 3.67
N THR A 109 7.56 3.92 3.87
CA THR A 109 8.22 2.93 4.76
C THR A 109 7.80 3.15 6.20
N ALA A 110 7.84 4.38 6.68
CA ALA A 110 7.40 4.73 8.04
C ALA A 110 5.92 4.41 8.26
N GLY A 111 5.06 4.79 7.29
CA GLY A 111 3.63 4.51 7.34
C GLY A 111 3.31 3.02 7.37
N ALA A 112 3.93 2.22 6.49
CA ALA A 112 3.71 0.77 6.45
C ALA A 112 4.28 0.03 7.68
N SER A 113 5.21 0.65 8.39
CA SER A 113 5.80 0.11 9.64
C SER A 113 4.98 0.49 10.88
N HIS A 114 3.95 1.34 10.75
CA HIS A 114 3.10 1.71 11.87
C HIS A 114 2.37 0.48 12.43
N LEU A 115 2.33 0.37 13.75
CA LEU A 115 1.84 -0.82 14.45
C LEU A 115 0.44 -1.28 13.97
N SER A 116 -0.47 -0.32 13.74
CA SER A 116 -1.85 -0.59 13.29
C SER A 116 -1.93 -1.03 11.82
N LEU A 117 -0.87 -0.78 11.03
CA LEU A 117 -0.81 -1.11 9.60
C LEU A 117 0.14 -2.28 9.30
N THR A 118 0.79 -2.82 10.33
CA THR A 118 1.68 -3.98 10.17
C THR A 118 0.86 -5.23 9.84
N TRP A 119 1.08 -5.79 8.66
CA TRP A 119 0.35 -6.96 8.14
C TRP A 119 0.36 -8.15 9.10
N GLN A 120 1.52 -8.47 9.68
CA GLN A 120 1.72 -9.60 10.58
C GLN A 120 0.87 -9.51 11.85
N ARG A 121 0.43 -8.32 12.23
CA ARG A 121 -0.48 -8.11 13.38
C ARG A 121 -1.94 -7.98 12.97
N ALA A 122 -2.20 -7.32 11.86
CA ALA A 122 -3.56 -6.98 11.44
C ALA A 122 -4.29 -8.13 10.74
N ALA A 123 -3.56 -9.03 10.06
CA ALA A 123 -4.17 -10.08 9.27
C ALA A 123 -4.58 -11.34 10.05
N PRO A 124 -3.81 -11.83 11.04
CA PRO A 124 -4.11 -13.09 11.72
C PRO A 124 -5.49 -13.15 12.36
N PRO A 125 -6.01 -12.12 13.05
CA PRO A 125 -7.36 -12.17 13.65
C PRO A 125 -8.45 -12.48 12.64
N TYR A 126 -8.39 -11.92 11.44
CA TYR A 126 -9.33 -12.24 10.38
C TYR A 126 -9.22 -13.71 9.92
N GLY A 127 -8.00 -14.19 9.74
CA GLY A 127 -7.76 -15.59 9.37
C GLY A 127 -8.25 -16.57 10.43
N GLN A 128 -7.98 -16.28 11.70
CA GLN A 128 -8.43 -17.09 12.85
C GLN A 128 -9.97 -17.20 12.89
N LEU A 129 -10.68 -16.08 12.75
CA LEU A 129 -12.15 -16.08 12.71
C LEU A 129 -12.69 -16.92 11.54
N LYS A 130 -12.08 -16.81 10.35
CA LYS A 130 -12.48 -17.60 9.17
C LYS A 130 -12.20 -19.09 9.32
N LEU A 131 -11.29 -19.46 10.21
CA LEU A 131 -11.01 -20.86 10.57
C LEU A 131 -11.79 -21.34 11.80
N GLY A 132 -12.76 -20.54 12.28
CA GLY A 132 -13.61 -20.90 13.42
C GLY A 132 -12.95 -20.77 14.79
N GLN A 133 -11.85 -20.04 14.87
CA GLN A 133 -11.15 -19.75 16.13
C GLN A 133 -11.72 -18.50 16.80
N THR A 134 -11.64 -18.43 18.11
CA THR A 134 -11.95 -17.21 18.88
C THR A 134 -10.77 -16.26 18.87
N VAL A 135 -11.06 -14.96 18.81
CA VAL A 135 -10.04 -13.90 18.85
C VAL A 135 -10.34 -12.97 20.02
N ASP A 136 -9.36 -12.74 20.86
CA ASP A 136 -9.39 -11.71 21.89
C ASP A 136 -8.91 -10.38 21.29
N TYR A 137 -9.84 -9.43 21.17
CA TYR A 137 -9.55 -8.09 20.61
C TYR A 137 -8.95 -7.13 21.62
N ASP A 138 -9.11 -7.38 22.91
CA ASP A 138 -8.56 -6.53 23.96
C ASP A 138 -7.04 -6.74 24.13
N ALA A 139 -6.55 -7.87 23.61
CA ALA A 139 -5.11 -8.19 23.63
C ALA A 139 -4.31 -7.66 22.42
N ILE A 140 -4.96 -6.93 21.50
CA ILE A 140 -4.36 -6.38 20.28
C ILE A 140 -4.43 -4.86 20.34
#